data_1a52c42aed346584e0fdbab134eaf2d6
#
_entry.id   1a52c42aed346584e0fdbab134eaf2d6
#
_cell.length_a   1.000
_cell.length_b   1.000
_cell.length_c   1.000
_cell.angle_alpha   90.00
_cell.angle_beta   90.00
_cell.angle_gamma   90.00
#
_symmetry.space_group_name_H-M   'P 1'
#
loop_
_entity.id
_entity.type
_entity.pdbx_description
1 polymer ?
#
loop_
_entity_poly.entity_id
_entity_poly.type
_entity_poly.pdbx_seq_one_letter_code
_entity_poly.pdbx_strand_id
1 'polypeptide(L)' 'MDQIFEQRKKMIYEFICDEFYVPMKLKELAILLQVPKAQRNELKKVMESLEMEGKIKVSSKGKYMKNED' A
#
# COMPACT_ATOMS: atom_id res chain seq x y z
N MET A 1 11.43 17.53 -0.22
CA MET A 1 11.55 16.09 -0.39
C MET A 1 11.11 15.36 0.85
N ASP A 2 10.24 14.42 0.70
CA ASP A 2 9.63 13.78 1.86
C ASP A 2 10.23 12.40 2.08
N GLN A 3 11.29 12.33 2.88
CA GLN A 3 11.95 11.06 3.19
C GLN A 3 11.02 10.13 3.96
N ILE A 4 10.15 10.71 4.77
CA ILE A 4 9.20 9.91 5.55
C ILE A 4 8.22 9.22 4.60
N PHE A 5 7.77 9.93 3.58
CA PHE A 5 6.87 9.36 2.58
C PHE A 5 7.54 8.17 1.87
N GLU A 6 8.80 8.35 1.47
CA GLU A 6 9.53 7.30 0.76
C GLU A 6 9.80 6.09 1.64
N GLN A 7 10.08 6.32 2.92
CA GLN A 7 10.28 5.22 3.86
C GLN A 7 8.99 4.43 4.07
N ARG A 8 7.88 5.12 4.22
CA ARG A 8 6.58 4.48 4.37
C ARG A 8 6.22 3.69 3.13
N LYS A 9 6.48 4.27 1.97
CA LYS A 9 6.21 3.64 0.69
C LYS A 9 7.00 2.33 0.56
N LYS A 10 8.28 2.35 0.89
CA LYS A 10 9.12 1.17 0.86
C LYS A 10 8.62 0.10 1.82
N MET A 11 8.28 0.51 3.04
CA MET A 11 7.83 -0.41 4.06
C MET A 11 6.52 -1.08 3.67
N ILE A 12 5.60 -0.31 3.13
CA ILE A 12 4.31 -0.85 2.68
C ILE A 12 4.51 -1.79 1.50
N TYR A 13 5.40 -1.43 0.57
CA TYR A 13 5.69 -2.28 -0.56
C TYR A 13 6.25 -3.64 -0.10
N GLU A 14 7.20 -3.61 0.84
CA GLU A 14 7.77 -4.84 1.37
C GLU A 14 6.72 -5.68 2.08
N PHE A 15 5.78 -5.03 2.77
CA PHE A 15 4.69 -5.72 3.41
C PHE A 15 3.79 -6.44 2.38
N ILE A 16 3.50 -5.77 1.28
CA ILE A 16 2.65 -6.34 0.23
C ILE A 16 3.38 -7.48 -0.49
N CYS A 17 4.71 -7.42 -0.55
CA CYS A 17 5.51 -8.45 -1.21
C CYS A 17 5.77 -9.67 -0.33
N ASP A 18 5.39 -9.60 0.95
CA ASP A 18 5.58 -10.72 1.87
C ASP A 18 4.75 -11.91 1.40
N GLU A 19 5.34 -13.11 1.49
CA GLU A 19 4.68 -14.32 1.02
C GLU A 19 3.41 -14.65 1.80
N PHE A 20 3.28 -14.14 3.01
CA PHE A 20 2.09 -14.36 3.82
C PHE A 20 1.04 -13.27 3.66
N TYR A 21 1.33 -12.28 2.81
CA TYR A 21 0.38 -11.21 2.58
C TYR A 21 -0.84 -11.72 1.82
N VAL A 22 -2.03 -11.31 2.26
CA VAL A 22 -3.28 -11.61 1.59
C VAL A 22 -3.83 -10.30 1.00
N PRO A 23 -4.25 -10.29 -0.27
CA PRO A 23 -4.79 -9.06 -0.86
C PRO A 23 -5.88 -8.44 0.01
N MET A 24 -5.76 -7.14 0.25
CA MET A 24 -6.64 -6.40 1.14
C MET A 24 -7.04 -5.07 0.54
N LYS A 25 -8.18 -4.56 0.99
CA LYS A 25 -8.62 -3.23 0.62
C LYS A 25 -7.87 -2.19 1.45
N LEU A 26 -7.91 -0.94 0.98
CA LEU A 26 -7.22 0.14 1.68
C LEU A 26 -7.63 0.24 3.15
N LYS A 27 -8.91 0.11 3.43
CA LYS A 27 -9.41 0.19 4.80
C LYS A 27 -8.80 -0.90 5.68
N GLU A 28 -8.71 -2.11 5.14
CA GLU A 28 -8.14 -3.22 5.87
C GLU A 28 -6.65 -3.02 6.12
N LEU A 29 -5.95 -2.51 5.11
CA LEU A 29 -4.53 -2.19 5.26
C LEU A 29 -4.31 -1.12 6.32
N ALA A 30 -5.17 -0.09 6.33
CA ALA A 30 -5.05 0.98 7.31
C ALA A 30 -5.21 0.43 8.74
N ILE A 31 -6.14 -0.48 8.93
CA ILE A 31 -6.36 -1.07 10.24
C ILE A 31 -5.17 -1.94 10.64
N LEU A 32 -4.71 -2.78 9.75
CA LEU A 32 -3.61 -3.69 10.03
C LEU A 32 -2.31 -2.95 10.30
N LEU A 33 -2.04 -1.90 9.53
CA LEU A 33 -0.84 -1.09 9.69
C LEU A 33 -0.98 -0.03 10.77
N GLN A 34 -2.14 0.01 11.43
CA GLN A 34 -2.41 0.95 12.52
C GLN A 34 -2.29 2.40 12.07
N VAL A 35 -2.74 2.68 10.86
CA VAL A 35 -2.74 4.04 10.31
C VAL A 35 -3.94 4.79 10.84
N PRO A 36 -3.73 5.92 11.56
CA PRO A 36 -4.85 6.72 12.07
C PRO A 36 -5.73 7.22 10.93
N LYS A 37 -7.00 7.44 11.23
CA LYS A 37 -7.94 7.92 10.24
C LYS A 37 -7.48 9.21 9.58
N ALA A 38 -6.81 10.09 10.34
CA ALA A 38 -6.30 11.35 9.82
C ALA A 38 -5.18 11.15 8.79
N GLN A 39 -4.53 9.99 8.79
CA GLN A 39 -3.44 9.72 7.87
C GLN A 39 -3.81 8.76 6.75
N ARG A 40 -5.09 8.41 6.62
CA ARG A 40 -5.52 7.51 5.55
C ARG A 40 -5.31 8.10 4.17
N ASN A 41 -5.44 9.41 4.04
CA ASN A 41 -5.20 10.06 2.75
C ASN A 41 -3.75 9.89 2.32
N GLU A 42 -2.82 9.94 3.26
CA GLU A 42 -1.42 9.73 2.97
C GLU A 42 -1.17 8.28 2.55
N LEU A 43 -1.80 7.33 3.24
CA LEU A 43 -1.70 5.93 2.86
C LEU A 43 -2.21 5.72 1.43
N LYS A 44 -3.34 6.34 1.10
CA LYS A 44 -3.90 6.25 -0.24
C LYS A 44 -2.92 6.78 -1.27
N LYS A 45 -2.25 7.90 -0.98
CA LYS A 45 -1.25 8.46 -1.89
C LYS A 45 -0.08 7.53 -2.09
N VAL A 46 0.36 6.87 -1.02
CA VAL A 46 1.44 5.89 -1.12
C VAL A 46 1.03 4.74 -2.04
N MET A 47 -0.18 4.22 -1.85
CA MET A 47 -0.66 3.12 -2.68
C MET A 47 -0.79 3.54 -4.14
N GLU A 48 -1.31 4.74 -4.40
CA GLU A 48 -1.42 5.24 -5.76
C GLU A 48 -0.04 5.40 -6.40
N SER A 49 0.93 5.88 -5.64
CA SER A 49 2.29 6.03 -6.15
C SER A 49 2.89 4.68 -6.53
N LEU A 50 2.73 3.68 -5.68
CA LEU A 50 3.22 2.34 -5.97
C LEU A 50 2.53 1.74 -7.20
N GLU A 51 1.24 2.00 -7.34
CA GLU A 51 0.48 1.53 -8.49
C GLU A 51 0.97 2.19 -9.78
N MET A 52 1.21 3.49 -9.74
CA MET A 52 1.71 4.22 -10.91
C MET A 52 3.10 3.76 -11.31
N GLU A 53 3.91 3.33 -10.34
CA GLU A 53 5.24 2.82 -10.62
C GLU A 53 5.22 1.38 -11.13
N GLY A 54 4.05 0.76 -11.17
CA GLY A 54 3.92 -0.62 -11.61
C GLY A 54 4.37 -1.65 -10.61
N LYS A 55 4.54 -1.25 -9.34
CA LYS A 55 5.01 -2.17 -8.30
C LYS A 55 3.89 -2.97 -7.68
N ILE A 56 2.69 -2.41 -7.63
CA ILE A 56 1.51 -3.08 -7.12
C ILE A 56 0.36 -2.88 -8.08
N LYS A 57 -0.68 -3.67 -7.92
CA LYS A 57 -1.88 -3.53 -8.72
C LYS A 57 -3.12 -3.68 -7.84
N VAL A 58 -4.24 -3.22 -8.35
CA VAL A 58 -5.53 -3.28 -7.64
C VAL A 58 -6.46 -4.20 -8.41
N SER A 59 -7.08 -5.16 -7.70
CA SER A 59 -8.04 -6.05 -8.31
C SER A 59 -9.37 -5.33 -8.56
N SER A 60 -10.26 -5.99 -9.30
CA SER A 60 -11.58 -5.43 -9.55
C SER A 60 -12.39 -5.22 -8.28
N LYS A 61 -12.01 -5.90 -7.20
CA LYS A 61 -12.68 -5.75 -5.90
C LYS A 61 -12.00 -4.69 -5.02
N GLY A 62 -11.01 -3.98 -5.55
CA GLY A 62 -10.33 -2.95 -4.78
C GLY A 62 -9.25 -3.46 -3.84
N LYS A 63 -8.82 -4.69 -4.03
CA LYS A 63 -7.78 -5.27 -3.18
C LYS A 63 -6.41 -5.05 -3.78
N TYR A 64 -5.47 -4.63 -2.96
CA TYR A 64 -4.10 -4.36 -3.41
C TYR A 64 -3.26 -5.61 -3.36
N MET A 65 -2.43 -5.79 -4.37
CA MET A 65 -1.55 -6.95 -4.45
C MET A 65 -0.28 -6.60 -5.20
N LYS A 66 0.74 -7.44 -5.03
CA LYS A 66 2.00 -7.27 -5.74
C LYS A 66 1.78 -7.45 -7.23
N ASN A 67 2.45 -6.61 -8.02
CA ASN A 67 2.44 -6.76 -9.47
C ASN A 67 3.59 -7.68 -9.85
N GLU A 68 3.26 -8.84 -10.42
CA GLU A 68 4.24 -9.88 -10.69
C GLU A 68 4.79 -9.88 -12.11
N ASP A 69 4.55 -8.83 -12.86
CA ASP A 69 5.11 -8.74 -14.22
C ASP A 69 6.61 -8.55 -14.21
#